data_3cb2b999b6fc9d83512744755b49c332
#
_entry.id   3cb2b999b6fc9d83512744755b49c332
#
_cell.length_a   1.000
_cell.length_b   1.000
_cell.length_c   1.000
_cell.angle_alpha   90.00
_cell.angle_beta   90.00
_cell.angle_gamma   90.00
#
_symmetry.space_group_name_H-M   'P 1'
#
loop_
_entity.id
_entity.type
_entity.pdbx_description
1 polymer ?
#
loop_
_entity_poly.entity_id
_entity_poly.type
_entity_poly.pdbx_seq_one_letter_code
_entity_poly.pdbx_strand_id
1 'polypeptide(L)'
;RVRKSPYYESTLKYGVTGFTVYNKMYLPTGFSDPSKEYESLINDVTFGDFAAERQIEVSGPDALKFVRYIQPRNLDKCDIGSCKYIILTDMDGGIINDACLLRLEEDKFWLSPGDGDVILWLQGIAINSGMDVAIHEPDVSPLQISGPKSGKLIQKLFKGEHDDLGYYKAMQTSLEDIPMVIARTGWSGEL
;
A
#
# COMPACT_ATOMS: atom_id res chain seq x y z
N ARG A 1 -8.76 10.24 17.65
CA ARG A 1 -9.79 10.58 16.67
C ARG A 1 -9.70 9.62 15.50
N VAL A 2 -10.82 8.99 15.11
CA VAL A 2 -10.88 8.14 13.91
C VAL A 2 -11.09 9.03 12.68
N ARG A 3 -10.34 8.76 11.61
CA ARG A 3 -10.43 9.49 10.33
C ARG A 3 -11.42 8.82 9.39
N LYS A 4 -11.98 9.60 8.47
CA LYS A 4 -12.70 9.12 7.30
C LYS A 4 -11.74 9.10 6.11
N SER A 5 -11.85 8.10 5.25
CA SER A 5 -11.16 8.09 3.96
C SER A 5 -11.77 9.14 3.02
N PRO A 6 -11.07 9.56 1.93
CA PRO A 6 -11.66 10.37 0.89
C PRO A 6 -12.87 9.70 0.22
N TYR A 7 -12.94 8.37 0.29
CA TYR A 7 -13.99 7.55 -0.33
C TYR A 7 -15.17 7.27 0.60
N TYR A 8 -15.12 7.71 1.88
CA TYR A 8 -16.12 7.39 2.90
C TYR A 8 -17.57 7.67 2.45
N GLU A 9 -17.82 8.83 1.86
CA GLU A 9 -19.17 9.18 1.38
C GLU A 9 -19.59 8.29 0.20
N SER A 10 -18.65 7.87 -0.63
CA SER A 10 -18.90 6.90 -1.71
C SER A 10 -19.26 5.53 -1.15
N THR A 11 -18.58 5.06 -0.10
CA THR A 11 -18.92 3.77 0.54
C THR A 11 -20.35 3.79 1.11
N LEU A 12 -20.78 4.89 1.73
CA LEU A 12 -22.16 5.05 2.17
C LEU A 12 -23.16 4.98 1.01
N LYS A 13 -22.87 5.68 -0.09
CA LYS A 13 -23.70 5.69 -1.30
C LYS A 13 -23.85 4.29 -1.91
N TYR A 14 -22.80 3.49 -1.87
CA TYR A 14 -22.80 2.11 -2.39
C TYR A 14 -23.30 1.07 -1.38
N GLY A 15 -23.81 1.48 -0.23
CA GLY A 15 -24.51 0.62 0.70
C GLY A 15 -23.61 -0.20 1.60
N VAL A 16 -22.52 0.40 2.08
CA VAL A 16 -21.66 -0.26 3.08
C VAL A 16 -22.47 -0.77 4.26
N THR A 17 -22.24 -2.02 4.67
CA THR A 17 -22.98 -2.67 5.76
C THR A 17 -22.36 -2.45 7.13
N GLY A 18 -21.09 -2.05 7.18
CA GLY A 18 -20.38 -1.77 8.43
C GLY A 18 -18.97 -1.27 8.19
N PHE A 19 -18.37 -0.77 9.27
CA PHE A 19 -16.97 -0.34 9.31
C PHE A 19 -16.25 -0.95 10.49
N THR A 20 -14.99 -1.27 10.30
CA THR A 20 -14.02 -1.46 11.37
C THR A 20 -13.09 -0.23 11.45
N VAL A 21 -12.18 -0.23 12.42
CA VAL A 21 -11.14 0.79 12.55
C VAL A 21 -9.79 0.12 12.31
N TYR A 22 -9.04 0.64 11.36
CA TYR A 22 -7.71 0.18 10.99
C TYR A 22 -6.83 1.42 10.80
N ASN A 23 -5.63 1.45 11.39
CA ASN A 23 -4.75 2.63 11.35
C ASN A 23 -5.45 3.95 11.72
N LYS A 24 -6.35 3.92 12.71
CA LYS A 24 -7.15 5.09 13.14
C LYS A 24 -8.05 5.67 12.05
N MET A 25 -8.44 4.87 11.06
CA MET A 25 -9.33 5.23 9.98
C MET A 25 -10.47 4.22 9.85
N TYR A 26 -11.65 4.66 9.41
CA TYR A 26 -12.75 3.76 9.07
C TYR A 26 -12.41 2.96 7.83
N LEU A 27 -12.49 1.63 7.94
CA LEU A 27 -12.33 0.68 6.86
C LEU A 27 -13.65 -0.05 6.64
N PRO A 28 -14.25 -0.01 5.42
CA PRO A 28 -15.48 -0.75 5.14
C PRO A 28 -15.27 -2.26 5.30
N THR A 29 -16.25 -2.95 5.89
CA THR A 29 -16.18 -4.40 6.13
C THR A 29 -17.02 -5.22 5.17
N GLY A 30 -17.88 -4.61 4.40
CA GLY A 30 -18.70 -5.29 3.40
C GLY A 30 -19.80 -4.39 2.84
N PHE A 31 -20.38 -4.79 1.72
CA PHE A 31 -21.42 -4.07 1.01
C PHE A 31 -22.63 -4.96 0.70
N SER A 32 -22.47 -6.29 0.78
CA SER A 32 -23.51 -7.25 0.47
C SER A 32 -23.35 -8.53 1.30
N ASP A 33 -23.99 -9.60 0.88
CA ASP A 33 -23.78 -10.92 1.47
C ASP A 33 -22.32 -11.37 1.28
N PRO A 34 -21.60 -11.76 2.34
CA PRO A 34 -20.18 -12.17 2.27
C PRO A 34 -19.92 -13.28 1.23
N SER A 35 -20.85 -14.21 1.06
CA SER A 35 -20.69 -15.29 0.06
C SER A 35 -20.68 -14.73 -1.35
N LYS A 36 -21.50 -13.72 -1.63
CA LYS A 36 -21.53 -13.06 -2.96
C LYS A 36 -20.28 -12.23 -3.21
N GLU A 37 -19.76 -11.57 -2.17
CA GLU A 37 -18.50 -10.81 -2.27
C GLU A 37 -17.32 -11.77 -2.53
N TYR A 38 -17.29 -12.90 -1.83
CA TYR A 38 -16.31 -13.97 -2.07
C TYR A 38 -16.41 -14.53 -3.49
N GLU A 39 -17.62 -14.84 -3.96
CA GLU A 39 -17.84 -15.29 -5.36
C GLU A 39 -17.32 -14.26 -6.37
N SER A 40 -17.53 -12.98 -6.11
CA SER A 40 -16.99 -11.90 -6.96
C SER A 40 -15.46 -11.84 -6.93
N LEU A 41 -14.85 -12.06 -5.75
CA LEU A 41 -13.41 -12.09 -5.61
C LEU A 41 -12.76 -13.22 -6.42
N ILE A 42 -13.33 -14.44 -6.39
CA ILE A 42 -12.71 -15.61 -7.03
C ILE A 42 -13.09 -15.79 -8.49
N ASN A 43 -14.19 -15.21 -8.96
CA ASN A 43 -14.70 -15.40 -10.33
C ASN A 43 -14.75 -14.13 -11.18
N ASP A 44 -14.62 -12.95 -10.54
CA ASP A 44 -14.82 -11.66 -11.20
C ASP A 44 -13.75 -10.64 -10.80
N VAL A 45 -14.16 -9.51 -10.26
CA VAL A 45 -13.30 -8.44 -9.74
C VAL A 45 -14.00 -7.75 -8.58
N THR A 46 -13.24 -7.49 -7.53
CA THR A 46 -13.66 -6.64 -6.41
C THR A 46 -12.86 -5.34 -6.40
N PHE A 47 -13.50 -4.30 -5.88
CA PHE A 47 -12.91 -2.98 -5.71
C PHE A 47 -13.21 -2.47 -4.31
N GLY A 48 -12.19 -2.05 -3.57
CA GLY A 48 -12.33 -1.67 -2.18
C GLY A 48 -11.59 -0.40 -1.79
N ASP A 49 -12.17 0.32 -0.81
CA ASP A 49 -11.51 1.42 -0.10
C ASP A 49 -10.52 0.84 0.92
N PHE A 50 -9.24 0.96 0.63
CA PHE A 50 -8.13 0.55 1.48
C PHE A 50 -7.29 1.74 1.96
N ALA A 51 -7.85 2.95 1.96
CA ALA A 51 -7.16 4.16 2.43
C ALA A 51 -6.64 4.04 3.88
N ALA A 52 -7.19 3.13 4.65
CA ALA A 52 -6.70 2.80 6.00
C ALA A 52 -5.30 2.16 6.01
N GLU A 53 -4.83 1.59 4.90
CA GLU A 53 -3.43 1.20 4.71
C GLU A 53 -2.58 2.43 4.38
N ARG A 54 -2.34 3.24 5.40
CA ARG A 54 -1.64 4.53 5.29
C ARG A 54 -0.21 4.33 4.84
N GLN A 55 0.13 4.90 3.69
CA GLN A 55 1.48 4.82 3.16
C GLN A 55 2.45 5.65 4.00
N ILE A 56 3.71 5.23 4.04
CA ILE A 56 4.80 5.98 4.66
C ILE A 56 5.86 6.22 3.59
N GLU A 57 6.16 7.48 3.31
CA GLU A 57 7.27 7.83 2.45
C GLU A 57 8.55 7.99 3.27
N VAL A 58 9.62 7.37 2.78
CA VAL A 58 11.00 7.56 3.22
C VAL A 58 11.78 8.09 2.03
N SER A 59 12.27 9.32 2.13
CA SER A 59 13.01 9.98 1.04
C SER A 59 14.24 10.71 1.56
N GLY A 60 15.18 11.00 0.66
CA GLY A 60 16.41 11.73 0.97
C GLY A 60 17.69 10.94 0.64
N PRO A 61 18.86 11.58 0.74
CA PRO A 61 20.13 10.99 0.32
C PRO A 61 20.48 9.65 0.96
N ASP A 62 20.05 9.43 2.21
CA ASP A 62 20.28 8.19 2.94
C ASP A 62 19.07 7.24 2.95
N ALA A 63 18.02 7.48 2.12
CA ALA A 63 16.80 6.69 2.17
C ALA A 63 17.03 5.19 1.97
N LEU A 64 17.82 4.78 0.99
CA LEU A 64 18.15 3.37 0.75
C LEU A 64 18.91 2.76 1.95
N LYS A 65 19.83 3.50 2.53
CA LYS A 65 20.59 3.06 3.72
C LYS A 65 19.67 2.90 4.92
N PHE A 66 18.75 3.84 5.13
CA PHE A 66 17.76 3.77 6.20
C PHE A 66 16.81 2.58 6.02
N VAL A 67 16.25 2.38 4.81
CA VAL A 67 15.36 1.25 4.53
C VAL A 67 16.08 -0.09 4.72
N ARG A 68 17.36 -0.20 4.39
CA ARG A 68 18.17 -1.39 4.71
C ARG A 68 18.39 -1.59 6.20
N TYR A 69 18.44 -0.52 6.97
CA TYR A 69 18.70 -0.58 8.40
C TYR A 69 17.50 -1.08 9.22
N ILE A 70 16.27 -0.72 8.80
CA ILE A 70 15.04 -1.00 9.57
C ILE A 70 14.47 -2.40 9.35
N GLN A 71 15.02 -3.22 8.46
CA GLN A 71 14.51 -4.54 8.10
C GLN A 71 15.64 -5.49 7.67
N PRO A 72 15.51 -6.81 7.87
CA PRO A 72 16.61 -7.76 7.67
C PRO A 72 16.76 -8.29 6.24
N ARG A 73 15.81 -8.05 5.33
CA ARG A 73 15.85 -8.63 3.98
C ARG A 73 16.85 -7.90 3.08
N ASN A 74 17.49 -8.67 2.20
CA ASN A 74 18.37 -8.12 1.19
C ASN A 74 17.58 -7.34 0.12
N LEU A 75 17.95 -6.08 -0.10
CA LEU A 75 17.37 -5.19 -1.08
C LEU A 75 18.24 -4.96 -2.34
N ASP A 76 19.30 -5.74 -2.53
CA ASP A 76 20.23 -5.55 -3.68
C ASP A 76 19.52 -5.70 -5.04
N LYS A 77 18.44 -6.48 -5.09
CA LYS A 77 17.60 -6.67 -6.28
C LYS A 77 16.27 -5.90 -6.21
N CYS A 78 16.20 -4.87 -5.39
CA CYS A 78 15.05 -3.97 -5.33
C CYS A 78 15.33 -2.76 -6.22
N ASP A 79 15.19 -2.94 -7.53
CA ASP A 79 15.35 -1.87 -8.51
C ASP A 79 14.21 -0.86 -8.42
N ILE A 80 14.37 0.33 -9.03
CA ILE A 80 13.28 1.31 -9.19
C ILE A 80 12.10 0.62 -9.88
N GLY A 81 10.89 0.85 -9.39
CA GLY A 81 9.68 0.16 -9.86
C GLY A 81 9.53 -1.27 -9.33
N SER A 82 10.33 -1.69 -8.35
CA SER A 82 10.16 -2.98 -7.68
C SER A 82 9.47 -2.84 -6.33
N CYS A 83 8.70 -3.87 -5.98
CA CYS A 83 8.14 -4.05 -4.64
C CYS A 83 8.86 -5.18 -3.91
N LYS A 84 8.88 -5.12 -2.58
CA LYS A 84 9.39 -6.18 -1.70
C LYS A 84 8.52 -6.28 -0.46
N TYR A 85 8.14 -7.49 -0.10
CA TYR A 85 7.60 -7.73 1.23
C TYR A 85 8.75 -7.68 2.23
N ILE A 86 8.63 -6.84 3.25
CA ILE A 86 9.62 -6.65 4.30
C ILE A 86 9.01 -6.85 5.68
N ILE A 87 9.84 -7.11 6.67
CA ILE A 87 9.43 -7.26 8.07
C ILE A 87 10.24 -6.26 8.89
N LEU A 88 9.55 -5.40 9.63
CA LEU A 88 10.17 -4.47 10.57
C LEU A 88 10.31 -5.18 11.92
N THR A 89 11.51 -5.14 12.49
CA THR A 89 11.81 -5.84 13.74
C THR A 89 12.32 -4.90 14.82
N ASP A 90 12.11 -5.28 16.07
CA ASP A 90 12.79 -4.70 17.20
C ASP A 90 14.23 -5.26 17.37
N MET A 91 14.88 -4.87 18.46
CA MET A 91 16.28 -5.26 18.74
C MET A 91 16.45 -6.75 19.04
N ASP A 92 15.39 -7.42 19.48
CA ASP A 92 15.40 -8.83 19.85
C ASP A 92 14.89 -9.72 18.69
N GLY A 93 14.56 -9.12 17.53
CA GLY A 93 14.02 -9.82 16.36
C GLY A 93 12.51 -10.04 16.43
N GLY A 94 11.82 -9.45 17.40
CA GLY A 94 10.37 -9.43 17.47
C GLY A 94 9.76 -8.61 16.33
N ILE A 95 8.66 -9.08 15.72
CA ILE A 95 8.01 -8.39 14.61
C ILE A 95 7.23 -7.20 15.16
N ILE A 96 7.60 -6.00 14.70
CA ILE A 96 6.85 -4.76 14.97
C ILE A 96 5.71 -4.63 13.96
N ASN A 97 6.01 -4.85 12.69
CA ASN A 97 5.05 -4.79 11.59
C ASN A 97 5.65 -5.46 10.35
N ASP A 98 4.79 -5.76 9.38
CA ASP A 98 5.19 -6.16 8.05
C ASP A 98 4.67 -5.13 7.04
N ALA A 99 5.36 -5.00 5.91
CA ALA A 99 5.01 -4.01 4.91
C ALA A 99 5.34 -4.49 3.49
N CYS A 100 4.61 -3.95 2.54
CA CYS A 100 5.08 -3.91 1.15
C CYS A 100 5.94 -2.65 0.96
N LEU A 101 7.21 -2.84 0.63
CA LEU A 101 8.12 -1.76 0.26
C LEU A 101 8.05 -1.55 -1.25
N LEU A 102 7.84 -0.31 -1.69
CA LEU A 102 7.90 0.12 -3.08
C LEU A 102 9.10 1.04 -3.26
N ARG A 103 9.96 0.77 -4.22
CA ARG A 103 11.03 1.69 -4.62
C ARG A 103 10.55 2.54 -5.79
N LEU A 104 10.19 3.79 -5.53
CA LEU A 104 9.64 4.69 -6.53
C LEU A 104 10.72 5.45 -7.31
N GLU A 105 11.81 5.82 -6.63
CA GLU A 105 12.96 6.53 -7.19
C GLU A 105 14.25 6.02 -6.56
N GLU A 106 15.38 6.57 -6.92
CA GLU A 106 16.66 6.14 -6.36
C GLU A 106 16.72 6.34 -4.83
N ASP A 107 16.16 7.45 -4.37
CA ASP A 107 16.16 7.95 -2.99
C ASP A 107 14.75 8.13 -2.41
N LYS A 108 13.73 7.48 -3.00
CA LYS A 108 12.34 7.54 -2.55
C LYS A 108 11.70 6.17 -2.48
N PHE A 109 11.20 5.84 -1.30
CA PHE A 109 10.53 4.58 -1.00
C PHE A 109 9.18 4.84 -0.34
N TRP A 110 8.20 4.02 -0.67
CA TRP A 110 6.97 3.91 0.10
C TRP A 110 6.90 2.58 0.83
N LEU A 111 6.41 2.62 2.06
CA LEU A 111 6.04 1.44 2.82
C LEU A 111 4.53 1.43 2.96
N SER A 112 3.90 0.30 2.62
CA SER A 112 2.49 0.00 2.88
C SER A 112 2.43 -1.00 4.04
N PRO A 113 2.38 -0.52 5.30
CA PRO A 113 2.38 -1.38 6.48
C PRO A 113 0.98 -1.86 6.84
N GLY A 114 0.93 -2.90 7.66
CA GLY A 114 -0.26 -3.31 8.39
C GLY A 114 -0.71 -2.30 9.45
N ASP A 115 -1.69 -2.68 10.29
CA ASP A 115 -2.19 -1.83 11.37
C ASP A 115 -1.08 -1.52 12.39
N GLY A 116 -0.97 -0.25 12.79
CA GLY A 116 -0.01 0.21 13.79
C GLY A 116 0.59 1.59 13.50
N ASP A 117 1.28 2.14 14.50
CA ASP A 117 1.93 3.46 14.40
C ASP A 117 3.37 3.34 13.84
N VAL A 118 3.56 2.59 12.75
CA VAL A 118 4.87 2.35 12.12
C VAL A 118 5.61 3.63 11.79
N ILE A 119 4.90 4.66 11.31
CA ILE A 119 5.51 5.96 11.01
C ILE A 119 6.23 6.56 12.24
N LEU A 120 5.65 6.45 13.42
CA LEU A 120 6.25 6.97 14.65
C LEU A 120 7.50 6.17 15.04
N TRP A 121 7.48 4.86 14.82
CA TRP A 121 8.64 3.99 15.01
C TRP A 121 9.80 4.40 14.09
N LEU A 122 9.52 4.58 12.80
CA LEU A 122 10.55 4.97 11.83
C LEU A 122 11.10 6.36 12.11
N GLN A 123 10.25 7.32 12.44
CA GLN A 123 10.68 8.67 12.84
C GLN A 123 11.54 8.62 14.10
N GLY A 124 11.15 7.80 15.09
CA GLY A 124 11.92 7.61 16.31
C GLY A 124 13.33 7.05 16.06
N ILE A 125 13.47 6.07 15.15
CA ILE A 125 14.76 5.53 14.73
C ILE A 125 15.57 6.61 14.00
N ALA A 126 14.95 7.38 13.11
CA ALA A 126 15.64 8.37 12.29
C ALA A 126 16.28 9.47 13.11
N ILE A 127 15.67 9.92 14.22
CA ILE A 127 16.14 11.00 15.08
C ILE A 127 17.62 10.85 15.50
N ASN A 128 18.04 9.61 15.80
CA ASN A 128 19.39 9.34 16.29
C ASN A 128 20.24 8.52 15.32
N SER A 129 19.76 8.28 14.10
CA SER A 129 20.46 7.45 13.12
C SER A 129 21.67 8.14 12.47
N GLY A 130 21.71 9.46 12.50
CA GLY A 130 22.67 10.26 11.74
C GLY A 130 22.47 10.19 10.22
N MET A 131 21.34 9.68 9.75
CA MET A 131 20.99 9.58 8.33
C MET A 131 20.13 10.76 7.90
N ASP A 132 20.43 11.29 6.71
CA ASP A 132 19.64 12.38 6.11
C ASP A 132 18.43 11.80 5.37
N VAL A 133 17.31 11.68 6.11
CA VAL A 133 16.05 11.14 5.60
C VAL A 133 14.85 11.97 6.07
N ALA A 134 13.89 12.15 5.19
CA ALA A 134 12.56 12.65 5.50
C ALA A 134 11.57 11.47 5.56
N ILE A 135 10.75 11.45 6.63
CA ILE A 135 9.76 10.39 6.85
C ILE A 135 8.40 11.05 7.13
N HIS A 136 7.44 10.83 6.25
CA HIS A 136 6.10 11.41 6.39
C HIS A 136 5.03 10.50 5.75
N GLU A 137 3.77 10.80 6.03
CA GLU A 137 2.61 10.21 5.35
C GLU A 137 2.33 11.03 4.08
N PRO A 138 2.49 10.46 2.88
CA PRO A 138 2.15 11.15 1.64
C PRO A 138 0.63 11.32 1.53
N ASP A 139 0.19 12.35 0.81
CA ASP A 139 -1.23 12.60 0.57
C ASP A 139 -1.77 11.67 -0.53
N VAL A 140 -1.90 10.40 -0.17
CA VAL A 140 -2.42 9.35 -1.03
C VAL A 140 -3.39 8.44 -0.27
N SER A 141 -4.29 7.81 -1.00
CA SER A 141 -5.31 6.93 -0.42
C SER A 141 -5.44 5.68 -1.27
N PRO A 142 -4.93 4.54 -0.79
CA PRO A 142 -4.98 3.28 -1.52
C PRO A 142 -6.40 2.81 -1.84
N LEU A 143 -6.55 2.28 -3.05
CA LEU A 143 -7.68 1.49 -3.49
C LEU A 143 -7.16 0.12 -3.89
N GLN A 144 -7.88 -0.94 -3.58
CA GLN A 144 -7.54 -2.30 -3.96
C GLN A 144 -8.47 -2.81 -5.06
N ILE A 145 -7.87 -3.43 -6.08
CA ILE A 145 -8.57 -4.15 -7.14
C ILE A 145 -8.07 -5.59 -7.09
N SER A 146 -8.96 -6.56 -6.91
CA SER A 146 -8.60 -7.98 -6.79
C SER A 146 -9.57 -8.87 -7.55
N GLY A 147 -9.08 -10.00 -8.04
CA GLY A 147 -9.85 -11.01 -8.74
C GLY A 147 -9.38 -11.25 -10.17
N PRO A 148 -9.81 -12.37 -10.80
CA PRO A 148 -9.31 -12.83 -12.10
C PRO A 148 -9.59 -11.85 -13.26
N LYS A 149 -10.52 -10.90 -13.09
CA LYS A 149 -10.79 -9.87 -14.08
C LYS A 149 -10.16 -8.52 -13.76
N SER A 150 -9.33 -8.42 -12.72
CA SER A 150 -8.64 -7.18 -12.32
C SER A 150 -7.83 -6.58 -13.47
N GLY A 151 -7.07 -7.39 -14.20
CA GLY A 151 -6.30 -6.96 -15.35
C GLY A 151 -7.15 -6.30 -16.45
N LYS A 152 -8.36 -6.86 -16.72
CA LYS A 152 -9.29 -6.26 -17.70
C LYS A 152 -9.81 -4.89 -17.25
N LEU A 153 -10.02 -4.71 -15.95
CA LEU A 153 -10.44 -3.43 -15.39
C LEU A 153 -9.31 -2.39 -15.51
N ILE A 154 -8.09 -2.76 -15.13
CA ILE A 154 -6.90 -1.91 -15.28
C ILE A 154 -6.68 -1.52 -16.74
N GLN A 155 -6.73 -2.49 -17.67
CA GLN A 155 -6.61 -2.24 -19.11
C GLN A 155 -7.65 -1.21 -19.62
N LYS A 156 -8.90 -1.32 -19.16
CA LYS A 156 -9.96 -0.39 -19.52
C LYS A 156 -9.73 1.01 -18.95
N LEU A 157 -9.25 1.12 -17.70
CA LEU A 157 -9.01 2.40 -17.03
C LEU A 157 -7.80 3.13 -17.63
N PHE A 158 -6.73 2.42 -17.90
CA PHE A 158 -5.45 2.97 -18.35
C PHE A 158 -5.14 2.70 -19.83
N LYS A 159 -6.12 2.25 -20.60
CA LYS A 159 -6.02 2.05 -22.07
C LYS A 159 -4.87 1.13 -22.50
N GLY A 160 -4.53 0.16 -21.66
CA GLY A 160 -3.49 -0.84 -21.95
C GLY A 160 -2.06 -0.42 -21.63
N GLU A 161 -1.82 0.78 -21.12
CA GLU A 161 -0.47 1.28 -20.80
C GLU A 161 0.25 0.46 -19.70
N HIS A 162 -0.48 -0.37 -18.98
CA HIS A 162 0.02 -1.10 -17.79
C HIS A 162 -0.14 -2.61 -17.88
N ASP A 163 -0.43 -3.15 -19.07
CA ASP A 163 -0.67 -4.57 -19.28
C ASP A 163 0.55 -5.45 -18.92
N ASP A 164 1.76 -4.89 -19.06
CA ASP A 164 3.03 -5.57 -18.79
C ASP A 164 3.53 -5.41 -17.34
N LEU A 165 2.75 -4.78 -16.45
CA LEU A 165 3.17 -4.63 -15.06
C LEU A 165 3.30 -6.00 -14.37
N GLY A 166 4.54 -6.42 -14.12
CA GLY A 166 4.86 -7.70 -13.51
C GLY A 166 4.44 -7.79 -12.03
N TYR A 167 4.33 -9.00 -11.52
CA TYR A 167 4.08 -9.24 -10.09
C TYR A 167 5.21 -8.68 -9.22
N TYR A 168 4.87 -8.01 -8.12
CA TYR A 168 5.78 -7.24 -7.26
C TYR A 168 6.53 -6.12 -8.00
N LYS A 169 5.82 -5.48 -8.93
CA LYS A 169 6.26 -4.25 -9.59
C LYS A 169 5.30 -3.10 -9.29
N ALA A 170 5.85 -1.89 -9.35
CA ALA A 170 5.10 -0.65 -9.20
C ALA A 170 5.52 0.34 -10.27
N MET A 171 4.65 1.25 -10.62
CA MET A 171 4.94 2.34 -11.54
C MET A 171 4.15 3.60 -11.16
N GLN A 172 4.76 4.74 -11.40
CA GLN A 172 4.11 6.03 -11.30
C GLN A 172 3.38 6.33 -12.61
N THR A 173 2.14 6.79 -12.52
CA THR A 173 1.27 7.06 -13.67
C THR A 173 0.24 8.14 -13.31
N SER A 174 -0.74 8.35 -14.16
CA SER A 174 -1.90 9.20 -13.90
C SER A 174 -3.18 8.62 -14.50
N LEU A 175 -4.30 8.93 -13.89
CA LEU A 175 -5.63 8.68 -14.44
C LEU A 175 -6.39 10.01 -14.45
N GLU A 176 -6.81 10.47 -15.64
CA GLU A 176 -7.48 11.77 -15.81
C GLU A 176 -6.74 12.92 -15.11
N ASP A 177 -5.41 13.00 -15.30
CA ASP A 177 -4.51 13.99 -14.69
C ASP A 177 -4.31 13.86 -13.17
N ILE A 178 -4.89 12.85 -12.52
CA ILE A 178 -4.65 12.54 -11.12
C ILE A 178 -3.39 11.67 -11.01
N PRO A 179 -2.31 12.14 -10.34
CA PRO A 179 -1.11 11.33 -10.15
C PRO A 179 -1.41 10.09 -9.32
N MET A 180 -0.88 8.95 -9.73
CA MET A 180 -1.10 7.66 -9.08
C MET A 180 0.17 6.82 -9.06
N VAL A 181 0.22 5.90 -8.10
CA VAL A 181 1.13 4.75 -8.13
C VAL A 181 0.30 3.49 -8.26
N ILE A 182 0.56 2.69 -9.28
CA ILE A 182 -0.02 1.36 -9.42
C ILE A 182 1.03 0.36 -8.97
N ALA A 183 0.67 -0.55 -8.07
CA ALA A 183 1.50 -1.67 -7.66
C ALA A 183 0.74 -2.98 -7.89
N ARG A 184 1.40 -3.95 -8.53
CA ARG A 184 0.87 -5.31 -8.65
C ARG A 184 1.46 -6.17 -7.55
N THR A 185 0.78 -6.16 -6.41
CA THR A 185 1.10 -6.98 -5.23
C THR A 185 -0.07 -7.91 -4.97
N GLY A 186 0.02 -8.80 -4.00
CA GLY A 186 -1.09 -9.67 -3.63
C GLY A 186 -1.24 -9.74 -2.13
N TRP A 187 -2.49 -9.70 -1.66
CA TRP A 187 -2.84 -9.95 -0.28
C TRP A 187 -3.87 -11.09 -0.17
N SER A 188 -4.92 -11.05 -0.98
CA SER A 188 -5.97 -12.06 -0.98
C SER A 188 -5.54 -13.40 -1.64
N GLY A 189 -4.43 -13.43 -2.37
CA GLY A 189 -4.02 -14.56 -3.19
C GLY A 189 -4.65 -14.59 -4.58
N GLU A 190 -5.58 -13.70 -4.86
CA GLU A 190 -6.19 -13.50 -6.18
C GLU A 190 -5.43 -12.41 -6.97
N LEU A 191 -5.51 -12.51 -8.31
CA LEU A 191 -4.88 -11.55 -9.22
C LEU A 191 -5.54 -10.19 -9.13
#